data_8bc8ed5ff0fdcf4459172abc41ae966b
#
_entry.id   8bc8ed5ff0fdcf4459172abc41ae966b
#
_cell.length_a   1.000
_cell.length_b   1.000
_cell.length_c   1.000
_cell.angle_alpha   90.00
_cell.angle_beta   90.00
_cell.angle_gamma   90.00
#
_symmetry.space_group_name_H-M   'P 1'
#
loop_
_entity.id
_entity.type
_entity.pdbx_description
1 polymer ?
#
loop_
_entity_poly.entity_id
_entity_poly.type
_entity_poly.pdbx_seq_one_letter_code
_entity_poly.pdbx_strand_id
1 'polypeptide(L)'
;NDLHFKVMMISNTTLDNFHKDYLANPKPWKKYGLKHITDFYTIFKIGFRIRDEAHEHLHFNFKFDLFTHVGKTLDLSATLIYDDQGTERISKIIYPVNDRFDQGKWDTYIEVMSVEYSLKPTTKGLKWTQGFNGPYNHNQFELSILKNRVLTEAYLGIIRAIVQELFIDVRADNEKSLVYCSTKEMCSKVSAYLQDRFSHITVNRYIGEDEYDNLLTAELVVTTPKSAGTGVDVPNLGVIINTVNISSTQANVQLAGRLRYNEKIASRYYYLTCVNIPHHLKYDAEKRHKLRNIVKSIGTLDTAHRL
;
A
#
# COMPACT_ATOMS: atom_id res chain seq x y z
N ASN A 1 39.09 15.89 -9.98
CA ASN A 1 38.11 15.05 -10.68
C ASN A 1 36.74 15.75 -10.60
N ASP A 2 36.38 16.44 -11.63
CA ASP A 2 35.06 17.09 -11.73
C ASP A 2 34.01 16.00 -11.96
N LEU A 3 33.29 15.66 -10.88
CA LEU A 3 32.12 14.81 -10.94
C LEU A 3 30.96 15.62 -11.54
N HIS A 4 30.77 15.53 -12.84
CA HIS A 4 29.65 16.15 -13.52
C HIS A 4 28.41 15.23 -13.46
N PHE A 5 27.83 15.04 -12.28
CA PHE A 5 26.52 14.43 -12.17
C PHE A 5 25.43 15.46 -12.50
N LYS A 6 24.60 15.16 -13.47
CA LYS A 6 23.39 15.95 -13.74
C LYS A 6 22.24 15.58 -12.77
N VAL A 7 22.16 14.30 -12.40
CA VAL A 7 21.15 13.75 -11.50
C VAL A 7 21.81 12.70 -10.61
N MET A 8 21.52 12.74 -9.30
CA MET A 8 21.89 11.71 -8.34
C MET A 8 20.62 11.15 -7.71
N MET A 9 20.47 9.82 -7.76
CA MET A 9 19.39 9.10 -7.09
C MET A 9 19.93 8.42 -5.83
N ILE A 10 19.26 8.64 -4.70
CA ILE A 10 19.63 8.03 -3.42
C ILE A 10 18.38 7.63 -2.66
N SER A 11 18.37 6.43 -2.04
CA SER A 11 17.25 6.02 -1.21
C SER A 11 17.28 6.72 0.16
N ASN A 12 16.10 6.97 0.74
CA ASN A 12 15.98 7.52 2.10
C ASN A 12 16.72 6.65 3.14
N THR A 13 16.67 5.33 2.98
CA THR A 13 17.40 4.39 3.86
C THR A 13 18.92 4.58 3.77
N THR A 14 19.47 4.73 2.57
CA THR A 14 20.90 4.96 2.37
C THR A 14 21.32 6.29 3.01
N LEU A 15 20.51 7.31 2.86
CA LEU A 15 20.78 8.62 3.41
C LEU A 15 20.67 8.65 4.94
N ASP A 16 19.69 7.95 5.53
CA ASP A 16 19.54 7.79 6.98
C ASP A 16 20.70 7.01 7.59
N ASN A 17 21.12 5.93 6.96
CA ASN A 17 22.28 5.16 7.39
C ASN A 17 23.57 6.01 7.35
N PHE A 18 23.79 6.76 6.27
CA PHE A 18 24.88 7.72 6.20
C PHE A 18 24.87 8.71 7.35
N HIS A 19 23.71 9.29 7.69
CA HIS A 19 23.58 10.22 8.81
C HIS A 19 23.90 9.55 10.15
N LYS A 20 23.38 8.36 10.40
CA LYS A 20 23.61 7.58 11.62
C LYS A 20 25.10 7.26 11.78
N ASP A 21 25.72 6.74 10.72
CA ASP A 21 27.13 6.37 10.71
C ASP A 21 28.04 7.59 10.92
N TYR A 22 27.74 8.69 10.25
CA TYR A 22 28.50 9.94 10.41
C TYR A 22 28.40 10.47 11.84
N LEU A 23 27.20 10.49 12.43
CA LEU A 23 26.98 11.00 13.79
C LEU A 23 27.62 10.08 14.84
N ALA A 24 27.64 8.77 14.59
CA ALA A 24 28.29 7.79 15.48
C ALA A 24 29.82 7.87 15.40
N ASN A 25 30.39 8.00 14.20
CA ASN A 25 31.84 8.12 14.00
C ASN A 25 32.18 8.91 12.72
N PRO A 26 32.48 10.19 12.81
CA PRO A 26 32.80 11.02 11.65
C PRO A 26 34.20 10.78 11.06
N LYS A 27 35.11 10.06 11.77
CA LYS A 27 36.50 9.89 11.33
C LYS A 27 36.65 9.25 9.93
N PRO A 28 35.95 8.16 9.60
CA PRO A 28 36.06 7.55 8.28
C PRO A 28 35.65 8.47 7.13
N TRP A 29 34.73 9.38 7.38
CA TRP A 29 34.15 10.29 6.39
C TRP A 29 35.01 11.49 6.08
N LYS A 30 35.84 11.92 7.06
CA LYS A 30 36.77 13.06 6.91
C LYS A 30 37.78 12.87 5.78
N LYS A 31 38.19 11.63 5.50
CA LYS A 31 39.08 11.33 4.37
C LYS A 31 38.48 11.61 3.00
N TYR A 32 37.14 11.68 2.89
CA TYR A 32 36.42 12.03 1.69
C TYR A 32 36.04 13.53 1.63
N GLY A 33 36.59 14.34 2.51
CA GLY A 33 36.32 15.78 2.57
C GLY A 33 35.10 16.17 3.41
N LEU A 34 34.39 15.20 4.00
CA LEU A 34 33.23 15.42 4.86
C LEU A 34 33.67 15.78 6.27
N LYS A 35 33.91 17.06 6.54
CA LYS A 35 34.23 17.59 7.88
C LYS A 35 32.98 17.78 8.72
N HIS A 36 31.88 18.15 8.07
CA HIS A 36 30.56 18.29 8.65
C HIS A 36 29.54 17.52 7.81
N ILE A 37 28.44 17.08 8.40
CA ILE A 37 27.40 16.31 7.70
C ILE A 37 26.76 17.12 6.54
N THR A 38 26.73 18.45 6.67
CA THR A 38 26.22 19.36 5.63
C THR A 38 27.13 19.43 4.40
N ASP A 39 28.40 19.03 4.52
CA ASP A 39 29.36 19.08 3.40
C ASP A 39 28.96 18.14 2.25
N PHE A 40 28.16 17.11 2.54
CA PHE A 40 27.62 16.21 1.52
C PHE A 40 26.97 16.98 0.37
N TYR A 41 26.08 17.92 0.69
CA TYR A 41 25.37 18.70 -0.32
C TYR A 41 26.28 19.65 -1.09
N THR A 42 27.25 20.23 -0.41
CA THR A 42 28.24 21.13 -1.01
C THR A 42 29.20 20.37 -1.93
N ILE A 43 29.70 19.21 -1.49
CA ILE A 43 30.63 18.38 -2.27
C ILE A 43 29.96 17.89 -3.56
N PHE A 44 28.72 17.43 -3.47
CA PHE A 44 27.96 16.97 -4.63
C PHE A 44 27.28 18.10 -5.41
N LYS A 45 27.44 19.37 -4.98
CA LYS A 45 26.86 20.57 -5.60
C LYS A 45 25.35 20.45 -5.82
N ILE A 46 24.63 19.92 -4.82
CA ILE A 46 23.18 19.70 -4.90
C ILE A 46 22.46 21.04 -4.72
N GLY A 47 21.91 21.58 -5.81
CA GLY A 47 21.15 22.82 -5.81
C GLY A 47 19.63 22.66 -5.80
N PHE A 48 19.15 21.48 -6.21
CA PHE A 48 17.74 21.13 -6.26
C PHE A 48 17.53 19.70 -5.76
N ARG A 49 16.50 19.48 -4.96
CA ARG A 49 16.17 18.16 -4.44
C ARG A 49 14.70 17.84 -4.71
N ILE A 50 14.45 16.64 -5.20
CA ILE A 50 13.11 16.06 -5.33
C ILE A 50 13.01 14.90 -4.34
N ARG A 51 11.95 14.86 -3.54
CA ARG A 51 11.60 13.72 -2.68
C ARG A 51 10.30 13.12 -3.18
N ASP A 52 10.36 11.86 -3.57
CA ASP A 52 9.18 11.08 -3.90
C ASP A 52 8.63 10.40 -2.64
N GLU A 53 7.30 10.24 -2.56
CA GLU A 53 6.57 9.71 -1.41
C GLU A 53 7.01 10.38 -0.08
N ALA A 54 7.11 11.71 -0.10
CA ALA A 54 7.66 12.51 0.99
C ALA A 54 6.93 12.30 2.33
N HIS A 55 5.69 11.82 2.29
CA HIS A 55 4.87 11.51 3.45
C HIS A 55 5.34 10.26 4.22
N GLU A 56 5.97 9.27 3.56
CA GLU A 56 6.41 8.02 4.20
C GLU A 56 7.54 8.25 5.22
N HIS A 57 8.36 9.26 4.99
CA HIS A 57 9.55 9.53 5.79
C HIS A 57 9.56 10.93 6.41
N LEU A 58 8.39 11.46 6.78
CA LEU A 58 8.23 12.84 7.23
C LEU A 58 9.21 13.24 8.33
N HIS A 59 9.32 12.45 9.41
CA HIS A 59 10.23 12.72 10.53
C HIS A 59 11.71 12.71 10.10
N PHE A 60 12.07 11.77 9.22
CA PHE A 60 13.42 11.72 8.67
C PHE A 60 13.68 12.94 7.80
N ASN A 61 12.76 13.28 6.91
CA ASN A 61 12.85 14.44 6.04
C ASN A 61 13.00 15.74 6.86
N PHE A 62 12.20 15.90 7.90
CA PHE A 62 12.31 17.04 8.81
C PHE A 62 13.68 17.12 9.49
N LYS A 63 14.12 16.00 10.10
CA LYS A 63 15.44 15.92 10.73
C LYS A 63 16.57 16.21 9.74
N PHE A 64 16.46 15.67 8.54
CA PHE A 64 17.46 15.84 7.49
C PHE A 64 17.53 17.27 7.00
N ASP A 65 16.43 17.97 6.87
CA ASP A 65 16.36 19.37 6.46
C ASP A 65 17.07 20.31 7.43
N LEU A 66 17.21 19.94 8.70
CA LEU A 66 18.01 20.71 9.66
C LEU A 66 19.51 20.72 9.33
N PHE A 67 19.99 19.78 8.57
CA PHE A 67 21.40 19.62 8.18
C PHE A 67 21.67 19.98 6.72
N THR A 68 20.67 20.48 5.98
CA THR A 68 20.81 20.69 4.54
C THR A 68 20.43 22.10 4.15
N HIS A 69 21.21 22.69 3.26
CA HIS A 69 20.99 24.04 2.71
C HIS A 69 20.74 23.97 1.20
N VAL A 70 19.88 23.04 0.77
CA VAL A 70 19.48 22.97 -0.64
C VAL A 70 18.52 24.12 -0.94
N GLY A 71 18.85 24.93 -1.94
CA GLY A 71 18.13 26.16 -2.22
C GLY A 71 16.71 25.97 -2.73
N LYS A 72 16.40 24.80 -3.35
CA LYS A 72 15.06 24.44 -3.85
C LYS A 72 14.76 22.99 -3.55
N THR A 73 13.55 22.72 -3.05
CA THR A 73 13.04 21.37 -2.82
C THR A 73 11.67 21.22 -3.47
N LEU A 74 11.39 20.04 -4.00
CA LEU A 74 10.08 19.62 -4.48
C LEU A 74 9.75 18.30 -3.81
N ASP A 75 8.67 18.28 -3.05
CA ASP A 75 8.21 17.09 -2.35
C ASP A 75 6.93 16.58 -3.01
N LEU A 76 6.99 15.36 -3.50
CA LEU A 76 5.90 14.69 -4.19
C LEU A 76 5.22 13.73 -3.22
N SER A 77 3.91 13.79 -3.15
CA SER A 77 3.10 12.89 -2.35
C SER A 77 1.69 12.83 -2.90
N ALA A 78 1.16 11.63 -3.05
CA ALA A 78 -0.24 11.43 -3.40
C ALA A 78 -1.18 11.80 -2.23
N THR A 79 -0.69 11.75 -0.98
CA THR A 79 -1.48 12.00 0.22
C THR A 79 -0.63 12.65 1.30
N LEU A 80 -1.10 13.78 1.84
CA LEU A 80 -0.54 14.41 3.02
C LEU A 80 -1.51 14.25 4.22
N ILE A 81 -2.09 13.07 4.34
CA ILE A 81 -3.04 12.72 5.41
C ILE A 81 -2.34 11.80 6.40
N TYR A 82 -2.38 12.15 7.66
CA TYR A 82 -1.78 11.39 8.75
C TYR A 82 -2.84 11.01 9.78
N ASP A 83 -2.78 9.79 10.29
CA ASP A 83 -3.69 9.28 11.31
C ASP A 83 -3.28 9.74 12.73
N ASP A 84 -2.02 10.14 12.89
CA ASP A 84 -1.44 10.66 14.13
C ASP A 84 -1.39 12.20 14.15
N GLN A 85 -1.95 12.80 15.21
CA GLN A 85 -2.01 14.27 15.36
C GLN A 85 -0.63 14.94 15.47
N GLY A 86 0.37 14.26 16.02
CA GLY A 86 1.74 14.77 16.13
C GLY A 86 2.37 14.89 14.76
N THR A 87 2.29 13.83 13.98
CA THR A 87 2.79 13.78 12.60
C THR A 87 2.04 14.78 11.70
N GLU A 88 0.72 14.93 11.88
CA GLU A 88 -0.07 15.92 11.16
C GLU A 88 0.39 17.36 11.45
N ARG A 89 0.71 17.69 12.72
CA ARG A 89 1.25 19.00 13.10
C ARG A 89 2.61 19.27 12.46
N ILE A 90 3.51 18.29 12.47
CA ILE A 90 4.83 18.38 11.80
C ILE A 90 4.64 18.59 10.30
N SER A 91 3.73 17.85 9.66
CA SER A 91 3.41 18.02 8.26
C SER A 91 2.95 19.44 7.92
N LYS A 92 2.11 20.04 8.75
CA LYS A 92 1.64 21.44 8.56
C LYS A 92 2.78 22.47 8.71
N ILE A 93 3.81 22.16 9.48
CA ILE A 93 5.00 23.02 9.62
C ILE A 93 5.90 22.89 8.39
N ILE A 94 6.16 21.67 7.93
CA ILE A 94 7.03 21.40 6.78
C ILE A 94 6.38 21.83 5.47
N TYR A 95 5.07 21.57 5.34
CA TYR A 95 4.26 21.83 4.17
C TYR A 95 3.10 22.78 4.52
N PRO A 96 3.35 24.06 4.72
CA PRO A 96 2.27 25.03 4.95
C PRO A 96 1.35 25.09 3.73
N VAL A 97 0.10 25.43 3.95
CA VAL A 97 -0.95 25.40 2.89
C VAL A 97 -0.56 26.24 1.67
N ASN A 98 0.11 27.37 1.89
CA ASN A 98 0.52 28.27 0.80
C ASN A 98 1.64 27.69 -0.09
N ASP A 99 2.37 26.70 0.40
CA ASP A 99 3.47 26.05 -0.34
C ASP A 99 3.02 24.74 -1.00
N ARG A 100 1.74 24.36 -0.82
CA ARG A 100 1.16 23.18 -1.44
C ARG A 100 0.61 23.54 -2.82
N PHE A 101 1.04 22.76 -3.80
CA PHE A 101 0.41 22.79 -5.11
C PHE A 101 -0.80 21.86 -5.07
N ASP A 102 -2.00 22.45 -5.00
CA ASP A 102 -3.25 21.69 -5.05
C ASP A 102 -3.67 21.55 -6.52
N GLN A 103 -3.81 20.33 -6.99
CA GLN A 103 -4.27 20.05 -8.35
C GLN A 103 -5.79 20.35 -8.56
N GLY A 104 -6.46 20.87 -7.55
CA GLY A 104 -7.90 21.12 -7.61
C GLY A 104 -8.74 19.86 -7.34
N LYS A 105 -9.93 19.79 -7.91
CA LYS A 105 -10.83 18.65 -7.72
C LYS A 105 -10.24 17.40 -8.34
N TRP A 106 -10.08 16.35 -7.53
CA TRP A 106 -9.75 15.02 -8.02
C TRP A 106 -10.89 14.51 -8.89
N ASP A 107 -10.56 14.03 -10.09
CA ASP A 107 -11.53 13.28 -10.88
C ASP A 107 -11.84 11.97 -10.13
N THR A 108 -13.02 11.91 -9.57
CA THR A 108 -13.47 10.77 -8.79
C THR A 108 -13.99 9.69 -9.75
N TYR A 109 -13.20 8.69 -10.05
CA TYR A 109 -13.56 7.61 -10.97
C TYR A 109 -13.59 6.22 -10.30
N ILE A 110 -13.07 6.08 -9.10
CA ILE A 110 -12.96 4.80 -8.39
C ILE A 110 -14.28 4.49 -7.66
N GLU A 111 -14.86 3.35 -7.95
CA GLU A 111 -15.99 2.79 -7.21
C GLU A 111 -15.47 1.89 -6.10
N VAL A 112 -15.87 2.15 -4.87
CA VAL A 112 -15.41 1.44 -3.68
C VAL A 112 -16.55 0.66 -3.06
N MET A 113 -16.34 -0.63 -2.77
CA MET A 113 -17.35 -1.49 -2.17
C MET A 113 -16.76 -2.29 -1.01
N SER A 114 -17.43 -2.25 0.13
CA SER A 114 -17.21 -3.21 1.23
C SER A 114 -17.90 -4.52 0.88
N VAL A 115 -17.14 -5.59 0.77
CA VAL A 115 -17.68 -6.94 0.54
C VAL A 115 -17.80 -7.63 1.90
N GLU A 116 -19.02 -7.75 2.38
CA GLU A 116 -19.29 -8.29 3.69
C GLU A 116 -19.42 -9.82 3.68
N TYR A 117 -18.80 -10.45 4.66
CA TYR A 117 -18.94 -11.88 4.94
C TYR A 117 -19.06 -12.10 6.46
N SER A 118 -19.54 -13.28 6.88
CA SER A 118 -19.73 -13.59 8.29
C SER A 118 -18.95 -14.84 8.74
N LEU A 119 -18.82 -15.02 10.06
CA LEU A 119 -18.30 -16.25 10.64
C LEU A 119 -19.45 -17.22 10.89
N LYS A 120 -19.22 -18.51 10.66
CA LYS A 120 -20.14 -19.56 11.12
C LYS A 120 -20.12 -19.60 12.67
N PRO A 121 -21.24 -19.92 13.31
CA PRO A 121 -21.27 -20.09 14.78
C PRO A 121 -20.29 -21.14 15.29
N THR A 122 -19.92 -22.09 14.45
CA THR A 122 -18.97 -23.17 14.75
C THR A 122 -17.52 -22.80 14.53
N THR A 123 -17.22 -21.60 13.99
CA THR A 123 -15.84 -21.16 13.70
C THR A 123 -15.06 -21.01 15.00
N LYS A 124 -13.97 -21.79 15.13
CA LYS A 124 -13.07 -21.78 16.28
C LYS A 124 -11.62 -21.60 15.83
N GLY A 125 -10.79 -21.07 16.72
CA GLY A 125 -9.34 -20.98 16.50
C GLY A 125 -8.89 -19.74 15.73
N LEU A 126 -9.79 -18.86 15.30
CA LEU A 126 -9.42 -17.58 14.70
C LEU A 126 -8.80 -16.65 15.75
N LYS A 127 -7.67 -16.05 15.39
CA LYS A 127 -6.96 -15.06 16.21
C LYS A 127 -6.65 -13.85 15.35
N TRP A 128 -7.07 -12.68 15.81
CA TRP A 128 -6.87 -11.42 15.07
C TRP A 128 -6.32 -10.29 15.95
N THR A 129 -5.92 -10.59 17.17
CA THR A 129 -5.28 -9.63 18.08
C THR A 129 -3.91 -10.11 18.50
N GLN A 130 -3.03 -9.17 18.80
CA GLN A 130 -1.73 -9.48 19.38
C GLN A 130 -1.89 -9.65 20.89
N GLY A 131 -1.87 -10.89 21.37
CA GLY A 131 -2.22 -11.23 22.77
C GLY A 131 -3.71 -11.14 23.07
N PHE A 132 -4.06 -11.13 24.38
CA PHE A 132 -5.43 -11.17 24.88
C PHE A 132 -6.03 -9.81 24.81
N ASN A 133 -6.33 -8.96 24.27
CA ASN A 133 -6.88 -7.60 24.12
C ASN A 133 -5.91 -6.64 23.42
N GLY A 134 -4.96 -7.18 22.66
CA GLY A 134 -4.06 -6.35 21.88
C GLY A 134 -4.72 -5.73 20.65
N PRO A 135 -4.00 -4.85 19.95
CA PRO A 135 -4.48 -4.28 18.70
C PRO A 135 -4.73 -5.36 17.65
N TYR A 136 -5.64 -5.05 16.72
CA TYR A 136 -5.89 -5.91 15.57
C TYR A 136 -4.61 -6.11 14.72
N ASN A 137 -4.38 -7.34 14.31
CA ASN A 137 -3.26 -7.73 13.49
C ASN A 137 -3.74 -8.70 12.39
N HIS A 138 -3.80 -8.21 11.15
CA HIS A 138 -4.29 -9.02 10.04
C HIS A 138 -3.38 -10.20 9.71
N ASN A 139 -2.05 -10.08 9.93
CA ASN A 139 -1.14 -11.21 9.78
C ASN A 139 -1.51 -12.37 10.72
N GLN A 140 -1.86 -12.06 11.98
CA GLN A 140 -2.32 -13.10 12.93
C GLN A 140 -3.65 -13.72 12.48
N PHE A 141 -4.54 -12.93 11.89
CA PHE A 141 -5.79 -13.45 11.34
C PHE A 141 -5.51 -14.44 10.21
N GLU A 142 -4.73 -14.09 9.20
CA GLU A 142 -4.38 -15.00 8.11
C GLU A 142 -3.60 -16.24 8.60
N LEU A 143 -2.61 -16.06 9.47
CA LEU A 143 -1.85 -17.19 10.03
C LEU A 143 -2.73 -18.14 10.85
N SER A 144 -3.75 -17.63 11.53
CA SER A 144 -4.69 -18.48 12.25
C SER A 144 -5.61 -19.28 11.33
N ILE A 145 -5.98 -18.70 10.18
CA ILE A 145 -6.70 -19.42 9.11
C ILE A 145 -5.81 -20.53 8.53
N LEU A 146 -4.58 -20.23 8.17
CA LEU A 146 -3.63 -21.17 7.57
C LEU A 146 -3.29 -22.38 8.46
N LYS A 147 -3.37 -22.23 9.79
CA LYS A 147 -3.18 -23.32 10.74
C LYS A 147 -4.35 -24.31 10.82
N ASN A 148 -5.50 -23.95 10.25
CA ASN A 148 -6.70 -24.80 10.26
C ASN A 148 -7.15 -25.08 8.82
N ARG A 149 -7.02 -26.33 8.38
CA ARG A 149 -7.34 -26.72 7.02
C ARG A 149 -8.78 -26.36 6.62
N VAL A 150 -9.75 -26.57 7.50
CA VAL A 150 -11.17 -26.28 7.22
C VAL A 150 -11.39 -24.77 7.03
N LEU A 151 -10.77 -23.95 7.87
CA LEU A 151 -10.82 -22.49 7.72
C LEU A 151 -10.09 -22.02 6.46
N THR A 152 -8.95 -22.63 6.13
CA THR A 152 -8.22 -22.32 4.90
C THR A 152 -9.09 -22.59 3.68
N GLU A 153 -9.66 -23.78 3.57
CA GLU A 153 -10.52 -24.17 2.44
C GLU A 153 -11.75 -23.24 2.34
N ALA A 154 -12.40 -22.93 3.46
CA ALA A 154 -13.54 -22.01 3.49
C ALA A 154 -13.15 -20.58 3.04
N TYR A 155 -12.03 -20.05 3.52
CA TYR A 155 -11.57 -18.71 3.18
C TYR A 155 -11.13 -18.60 1.71
N LEU A 156 -10.42 -19.60 1.21
CA LEU A 156 -10.08 -19.69 -0.21
C LEU A 156 -11.35 -19.78 -1.08
N GLY A 157 -12.37 -20.50 -0.63
CA GLY A 157 -13.67 -20.57 -1.29
C GLY A 157 -14.37 -19.20 -1.36
N ILE A 158 -14.31 -18.42 -0.28
CA ILE A 158 -14.84 -17.03 -0.24
C ILE A 158 -14.10 -16.18 -1.26
N ILE A 159 -12.77 -16.16 -1.21
CA ILE A 159 -11.95 -15.36 -2.15
C ILE A 159 -12.25 -15.75 -3.59
N ARG A 160 -12.35 -17.06 -3.89
CA ARG A 160 -12.69 -17.55 -5.23
C ARG A 160 -14.05 -17.04 -5.70
N ALA A 161 -15.07 -17.12 -4.86
CA ALA A 161 -16.41 -16.66 -5.21
C ALA A 161 -16.42 -15.15 -5.51
N ILE A 162 -15.75 -14.35 -4.68
CA ILE A 162 -15.61 -12.91 -4.86
C ILE A 162 -14.85 -12.60 -6.17
N VAL A 163 -13.76 -13.30 -6.46
CA VAL A 163 -13.00 -13.15 -7.73
C VAL A 163 -13.88 -13.52 -8.92
N GLN A 164 -14.65 -14.61 -8.82
CA GLN A 164 -15.57 -15.04 -9.88
C GLN A 164 -16.60 -13.95 -10.17
N GLU A 165 -17.34 -13.51 -9.15
CA GLU A 165 -18.47 -12.59 -9.28
C GLU A 165 -18.04 -11.16 -9.66
N LEU A 166 -16.93 -10.67 -9.06
CA LEU A 166 -16.53 -9.26 -9.15
C LEU A 166 -15.45 -8.99 -10.20
N PHE A 167 -14.84 -10.03 -10.75
CA PHE A 167 -13.84 -9.89 -11.80
C PHE A 167 -14.15 -10.79 -12.99
N ILE A 168 -14.16 -12.11 -12.84
CA ILE A 168 -14.21 -13.05 -13.97
C ILE A 168 -15.49 -12.86 -14.81
N ASP A 169 -16.66 -12.79 -14.15
CA ASP A 169 -17.96 -12.74 -14.81
C ASP A 169 -18.26 -11.38 -15.48
N VAL A 170 -17.54 -10.32 -15.08
CA VAL A 170 -17.87 -8.95 -15.48
C VAL A 170 -16.69 -8.17 -16.09
N ARG A 171 -15.54 -8.82 -16.27
CA ARG A 171 -14.34 -8.14 -16.75
C ARG A 171 -14.46 -7.68 -18.20
N ALA A 172 -13.87 -6.55 -18.50
CA ALA A 172 -13.66 -6.08 -19.85
C ALA A 172 -12.47 -6.81 -20.53
N ASP A 173 -12.35 -6.66 -21.84
CA ASP A 173 -11.20 -7.19 -22.58
C ASP A 173 -9.88 -6.62 -22.05
N ASN A 174 -8.93 -7.51 -21.80
CA ASN A 174 -7.60 -7.19 -21.26
C ASN A 174 -7.61 -6.53 -19.87
N GLU A 175 -8.74 -6.52 -19.17
CA GLU A 175 -8.81 -6.03 -17.80
C GLU A 175 -8.05 -6.96 -16.85
N LYS A 176 -7.30 -6.36 -15.93
CA LYS A 176 -6.50 -7.05 -14.91
C LYS A 176 -7.02 -6.81 -13.51
N SER A 177 -6.70 -7.74 -12.62
CA SER A 177 -7.06 -7.65 -11.21
C SER A 177 -5.87 -7.92 -10.28
N LEU A 178 -5.84 -7.21 -9.14
CA LEU A 178 -4.95 -7.51 -8.01
C LEU A 178 -5.77 -8.03 -6.82
N VAL A 179 -5.30 -9.13 -6.22
CA VAL A 179 -5.81 -9.65 -4.95
C VAL A 179 -4.74 -9.44 -3.88
N TYR A 180 -5.02 -8.61 -2.89
CA TYR A 180 -4.09 -8.36 -1.78
C TYR A 180 -4.35 -9.31 -0.62
N CYS A 181 -3.28 -9.98 -0.17
CA CYS A 181 -3.22 -10.74 1.09
C CYS A 181 -2.11 -10.16 1.96
N SER A 182 -2.19 -10.38 3.27
CA SER A 182 -1.25 -9.80 4.22
C SER A 182 0.07 -10.56 4.31
N THR A 183 0.02 -11.89 4.17
CA THR A 183 1.17 -12.76 4.34
C THR A 183 1.59 -13.41 3.02
N LYS A 184 2.91 -13.62 2.85
CA LYS A 184 3.47 -14.33 1.69
C LYS A 184 2.88 -15.74 1.55
N GLU A 185 2.63 -16.40 2.69
CA GLU A 185 2.07 -17.75 2.71
C GLU A 185 0.62 -17.76 2.21
N MET A 186 -0.22 -16.81 2.65
CA MET A 186 -1.58 -16.66 2.14
C MET A 186 -1.57 -16.32 0.64
N CYS A 187 -0.70 -15.42 0.17
CA CYS A 187 -0.55 -15.14 -1.26
C CYS A 187 -0.27 -16.42 -2.06
N SER A 188 0.64 -17.27 -1.58
CA SER A 188 0.98 -18.52 -2.25
C SER A 188 -0.19 -19.50 -2.29
N LYS A 189 -0.95 -19.62 -1.19
CA LYS A 189 -2.14 -20.48 -1.13
C LYS A 189 -3.26 -19.99 -2.03
N VAL A 190 -3.55 -18.69 -1.98
CA VAL A 190 -4.59 -18.07 -2.82
C VAL A 190 -4.23 -18.19 -4.29
N SER A 191 -3.00 -17.84 -4.68
CA SER A 191 -2.56 -17.92 -6.07
C SER A 191 -2.67 -19.35 -6.63
N ALA A 192 -2.12 -20.33 -5.92
CA ALA A 192 -2.21 -21.73 -6.36
C ALA A 192 -3.67 -22.24 -6.46
N TYR A 193 -4.51 -21.86 -5.49
CA TYR A 193 -5.92 -22.24 -5.49
C TYR A 193 -6.70 -21.62 -6.64
N LEU A 194 -6.48 -20.32 -6.93
CA LEU A 194 -7.16 -19.62 -8.01
C LEU A 194 -6.67 -20.10 -9.38
N GLN A 195 -5.36 -20.40 -9.52
CA GLN A 195 -4.79 -20.96 -10.76
C GLN A 195 -5.41 -22.32 -11.13
N ASP A 196 -5.63 -23.18 -10.13
CA ASP A 196 -6.30 -24.48 -10.31
C ASP A 196 -7.77 -24.31 -10.74
N ARG A 197 -8.46 -23.27 -10.27
CA ARG A 197 -9.90 -23.05 -10.51
C ARG A 197 -10.21 -22.22 -11.76
N PHE A 198 -9.29 -21.37 -12.18
CA PHE A 198 -9.45 -20.45 -13.30
C PHE A 198 -8.45 -20.74 -14.41
N SER A 199 -8.51 -21.95 -14.98
CA SER A 199 -7.58 -22.41 -16.03
C SER A 199 -7.64 -21.60 -17.34
N HIS A 200 -8.68 -20.79 -17.51
CA HIS A 200 -8.91 -19.97 -18.72
C HIS A 200 -8.30 -18.57 -18.61
N ILE A 201 -7.68 -18.21 -17.49
CA ILE A 201 -6.94 -16.96 -17.29
C ILE A 201 -5.56 -17.23 -16.69
N THR A 202 -4.67 -16.29 -16.86
CA THR A 202 -3.34 -16.33 -16.24
C THR A 202 -3.42 -15.81 -14.83
N VAL A 203 -3.11 -16.66 -13.84
CA VAL A 203 -3.04 -16.27 -12.42
C VAL A 203 -1.60 -16.41 -11.95
N ASN A 204 -0.98 -15.33 -11.48
CA ASN A 204 0.37 -15.34 -10.94
C ASN A 204 0.41 -14.79 -9.50
N ARG A 205 1.48 -15.14 -8.80
CA ARG A 205 1.86 -14.52 -7.54
C ARG A 205 2.94 -13.47 -7.80
N TYR A 206 2.88 -12.36 -7.05
CA TYR A 206 3.94 -11.37 -7.01
C TYR A 206 4.23 -10.96 -5.57
N ILE A 207 5.31 -11.48 -5.01
CA ILE A 207 5.84 -11.13 -3.68
C ILE A 207 7.35 -10.94 -3.81
N GLY A 208 7.92 -9.99 -3.08
CA GLY A 208 9.30 -9.50 -3.00
C GLY A 208 10.46 -10.18 -3.73
N GLU A 209 10.36 -11.48 -4.03
CA GLU A 209 11.40 -12.29 -4.69
C GLU A 209 10.93 -12.79 -6.08
N ASP A 210 9.67 -12.56 -6.41
CA ASP A 210 9.11 -12.99 -7.70
C ASP A 210 9.53 -12.02 -8.81
N GLU A 211 9.63 -12.52 -10.04
CA GLU A 211 9.95 -11.71 -11.20
C GLU A 211 8.89 -10.64 -11.47
N TYR A 212 9.32 -9.44 -11.81
CA TYR A 212 8.42 -8.31 -12.08
C TYR A 212 7.44 -8.60 -13.22
N ASP A 213 7.85 -9.41 -14.19
CA ASP A 213 7.02 -9.83 -15.31
C ASP A 213 5.74 -10.57 -14.87
N ASN A 214 5.77 -11.28 -13.75
CA ASN A 214 4.58 -11.92 -13.19
C ASN A 214 3.45 -10.91 -12.91
N LEU A 215 3.82 -9.70 -12.51
CA LEU A 215 2.88 -8.62 -12.25
C LEU A 215 2.32 -8.00 -13.54
N LEU A 216 3.14 -7.93 -14.59
CA LEU A 216 2.77 -7.26 -15.83
C LEU A 216 2.02 -8.15 -16.81
N THR A 217 2.30 -9.46 -16.82
CA THR A 217 1.76 -10.38 -17.83
C THR A 217 0.47 -11.06 -17.40
N ALA A 218 0.28 -11.33 -16.11
CA ALA A 218 -0.91 -12.04 -15.66
C ALA A 218 -2.17 -11.17 -15.68
N GLU A 219 -3.32 -11.82 -15.88
CA GLU A 219 -4.64 -11.18 -15.81
C GLU A 219 -5.10 -11.01 -14.37
N LEU A 220 -4.71 -11.93 -13.47
CA LEU A 220 -4.95 -11.84 -12.04
C LEU A 220 -3.65 -12.08 -11.28
N VAL A 221 -3.30 -11.15 -10.41
CA VAL A 221 -2.09 -11.27 -9.58
C VAL A 221 -2.46 -11.25 -8.10
N VAL A 222 -1.90 -12.21 -7.36
CA VAL A 222 -2.02 -12.26 -5.90
C VAL A 222 -0.73 -11.73 -5.28
N THR A 223 -0.86 -10.71 -4.42
CA THR A 223 0.29 -9.97 -3.90
C THR A 223 0.06 -9.46 -2.49
N THR A 224 1.10 -8.88 -1.88
CA THR A 224 0.96 -8.16 -0.60
C THR A 224 0.94 -6.65 -0.81
N PRO A 225 0.31 -5.86 0.09
CA PRO A 225 0.39 -4.40 0.04
C PRO A 225 1.82 -3.86 -0.02
N LYS A 226 2.77 -4.56 0.61
CA LYS A 226 4.18 -4.18 0.58
C LYS A 226 4.86 -4.46 -0.76
N SER A 227 4.51 -5.56 -1.44
CA SER A 227 5.17 -5.95 -2.70
C SER A 227 4.67 -5.15 -3.90
N ALA A 228 3.37 -4.87 -3.96
CA ALA A 228 2.75 -4.12 -5.06
C ALA A 228 2.06 -2.84 -4.56
N GLY A 229 2.48 -2.30 -3.41
CA GLY A 229 1.86 -1.13 -2.77
C GLY A 229 2.47 0.21 -3.19
N THR A 230 3.75 0.28 -3.55
CA THR A 230 4.42 1.53 -3.95
C THR A 230 5.25 1.31 -5.21
N GLY A 231 5.33 2.34 -6.06
CA GLY A 231 6.23 2.35 -7.24
C GLY A 231 5.86 1.39 -8.38
N VAL A 232 4.72 0.72 -8.33
CA VAL A 232 4.29 -0.25 -9.34
C VAL A 232 3.11 0.28 -10.14
N ASP A 233 3.19 0.21 -11.46
CA ASP A 233 2.08 0.51 -12.35
C ASP A 233 1.69 -0.76 -13.13
N VAL A 234 0.41 -1.14 -13.07
CA VAL A 234 -0.12 -2.33 -13.74
C VAL A 234 -1.05 -1.85 -14.85
N PRO A 235 -0.65 -2.00 -16.12
CA PRO A 235 -1.49 -1.58 -17.23
C PRO A 235 -2.83 -2.31 -17.22
N ASN A 236 -3.92 -1.59 -17.52
CA ASN A 236 -5.29 -2.11 -17.56
C ASN A 236 -5.80 -2.69 -16.23
N LEU A 237 -5.27 -2.25 -15.10
CA LEU A 237 -5.77 -2.62 -13.80
C LEU A 237 -7.15 -1.99 -13.58
N GLY A 238 -8.21 -2.80 -13.58
CA GLY A 238 -9.59 -2.36 -13.35
C GLY A 238 -10.12 -2.76 -11.98
N VAL A 239 -9.64 -3.87 -11.43
CA VAL A 239 -10.17 -4.42 -10.18
C VAL A 239 -9.06 -4.63 -9.15
N ILE A 240 -9.32 -4.16 -7.94
CA ILE A 240 -8.55 -4.52 -6.74
C ILE A 240 -9.48 -5.20 -5.75
N ILE A 241 -9.10 -6.40 -5.29
CA ILE A 241 -9.75 -7.13 -4.21
C ILE A 241 -8.80 -7.16 -3.02
N ASN A 242 -9.08 -6.32 -2.03
CA ASN A 242 -8.24 -6.22 -0.83
C ASN A 242 -8.82 -7.07 0.30
N THR A 243 -8.15 -8.18 0.63
CA THR A 243 -8.55 -9.02 1.76
C THR A 243 -8.00 -8.49 3.08
N VAL A 244 -7.03 -7.55 3.03
CA VAL A 244 -6.30 -7.04 4.19
C VAL A 244 -7.05 -5.90 4.88
N ASN A 245 -7.49 -6.11 6.11
CA ASN A 245 -8.10 -5.08 6.91
C ASN A 245 -7.03 -4.25 7.64
N ILE A 246 -6.82 -3.03 7.18
CA ILE A 246 -5.91 -2.04 7.76
C ILE A 246 -6.63 -0.75 8.12
N SER A 247 -6.24 -0.16 9.26
CA SER A 247 -6.79 1.11 9.73
C SER A 247 -6.15 2.33 9.03
N SER A 248 -4.92 2.19 8.53
CA SER A 248 -4.20 3.31 7.91
C SER A 248 -4.93 3.84 6.70
N THR A 249 -5.33 5.09 6.77
CA THR A 249 -5.96 5.83 5.66
C THR A 249 -5.06 5.90 4.47
N GLN A 250 -3.82 6.27 4.70
CA GLN A 250 -2.81 6.42 3.69
C GLN A 250 -2.60 5.13 2.90
N ALA A 251 -2.46 3.98 3.59
CA ALA A 251 -2.31 2.70 2.92
C ALA A 251 -3.55 2.34 2.06
N ASN A 252 -4.76 2.62 2.56
CA ASN A 252 -5.99 2.38 1.79
C ASN A 252 -6.10 3.28 0.56
N VAL A 253 -5.73 4.55 0.67
CA VAL A 253 -5.72 5.50 -0.46
C VAL A 253 -4.66 5.10 -1.48
N GLN A 254 -3.47 4.69 -1.05
CA GLN A 254 -2.41 4.21 -1.94
C GLN A 254 -2.82 2.95 -2.70
N LEU A 255 -3.46 1.98 -2.03
CA LEU A 255 -3.95 0.78 -2.70
C LEU A 255 -5.03 1.11 -3.74
N ALA A 256 -6.02 1.94 -3.38
CA ALA A 256 -7.04 2.39 -4.33
C ALA A 256 -6.44 3.23 -5.46
N GLY A 257 -5.45 4.06 -5.19
CA GLY A 257 -4.76 4.90 -6.17
C GLY A 257 -3.93 4.12 -7.21
N ARG A 258 -3.79 2.79 -7.08
CA ARG A 258 -3.24 1.93 -8.14
C ARG A 258 -4.18 1.80 -9.33
N LEU A 259 -5.47 1.94 -9.11
CA LEU A 259 -6.45 2.06 -10.18
C LEU A 259 -6.25 3.40 -10.88
N ARG A 260 -5.93 3.35 -12.17
CA ARG A 260 -5.79 4.54 -12.99
C ARG A 260 -7.06 4.77 -13.79
N TYR A 261 -7.34 6.02 -14.09
CA TYR A 261 -8.44 6.32 -14.99
C TYR A 261 -8.21 5.67 -16.37
N ASN A 262 -9.23 4.97 -16.84
CA ASN A 262 -9.26 4.37 -18.16
C ASN A 262 -10.68 4.51 -18.71
N GLU A 263 -10.81 5.03 -19.91
CA GLU A 263 -12.12 5.24 -20.54
C GLU A 263 -12.88 3.93 -20.81
N LYS A 264 -12.16 2.82 -20.98
CA LYS A 264 -12.73 1.51 -21.35
C LYS A 264 -12.87 0.54 -20.19
N ILE A 265 -12.18 0.80 -19.08
CA ILE A 265 -12.10 -0.11 -17.93
C ILE A 265 -12.53 0.65 -16.68
N ALA A 266 -13.58 0.21 -16.04
CA ALA A 266 -14.06 0.79 -14.79
C ALA A 266 -13.09 0.49 -13.64
N SER A 267 -12.80 1.50 -12.81
CA SER A 267 -11.92 1.35 -11.65
C SER A 267 -12.72 0.95 -10.42
N ARG A 268 -12.54 -0.30 -9.97
CA ARG A 268 -13.33 -0.91 -8.88
C ARG A 268 -12.42 -1.40 -7.77
N TYR A 269 -12.61 -0.87 -6.58
CA TYR A 269 -11.89 -1.26 -5.37
C TYR A 269 -12.80 -1.97 -4.39
N TYR A 270 -12.59 -3.25 -4.20
CA TYR A 270 -13.31 -4.10 -3.25
C TYR A 270 -12.44 -4.39 -2.03
N TYR A 271 -13.01 -4.32 -0.84
CA TYR A 271 -12.32 -4.75 0.38
C TYR A 271 -13.23 -5.63 1.23
N LEU A 272 -12.65 -6.67 1.83
CA LEU A 272 -13.39 -7.65 2.61
C LEU A 272 -13.64 -7.15 4.03
N THR A 273 -14.87 -7.29 4.51
CA THR A 273 -15.28 -6.93 5.86
C THR A 273 -15.99 -8.09 6.53
N CYS A 274 -15.43 -8.65 7.58
CA CYS A 274 -16.11 -9.65 8.40
C CYS A 274 -17.02 -8.95 9.41
N VAL A 275 -18.33 -9.15 9.30
CA VAL A 275 -19.32 -8.47 10.15
C VAL A 275 -19.28 -8.92 11.63
N ASN A 276 -18.65 -10.06 11.91
CA ASN A 276 -18.51 -10.58 13.27
C ASN A 276 -17.21 -10.14 13.95
N ILE A 277 -16.32 -9.40 13.26
CA ILE A 277 -15.08 -8.89 13.84
C ILE A 277 -15.21 -7.37 14.08
N PRO A 278 -15.31 -6.91 15.34
CA PRO A 278 -15.55 -5.50 15.64
C PRO A 278 -14.53 -4.54 15.02
N HIS A 279 -13.25 -4.96 14.91
CA HIS A 279 -12.21 -4.16 14.27
C HIS A 279 -12.46 -3.96 12.77
N HIS A 280 -13.02 -4.96 12.07
CA HIS A 280 -13.35 -4.83 10.64
C HIS A 280 -14.43 -3.79 10.43
N LEU A 281 -15.48 -3.79 11.26
CA LEU A 281 -16.57 -2.80 11.20
C LEU A 281 -16.05 -1.39 11.51
N LYS A 282 -15.18 -1.27 12.53
CA LYS A 282 -14.54 0.01 12.85
C LYS A 282 -13.73 0.55 11.67
N TYR A 283 -12.89 -0.30 11.07
CA TYR A 283 -12.04 0.10 9.94
C TYR A 283 -12.85 0.37 8.66
N ASP A 284 -13.96 -0.32 8.46
CA ASP A 284 -14.92 -0.02 7.39
C ASP A 284 -15.50 1.40 7.56
N ALA A 285 -16.00 1.73 8.75
CA ALA A 285 -16.55 3.04 9.03
C ALA A 285 -15.50 4.16 8.84
N GLU A 286 -14.26 3.96 9.30
CA GLU A 286 -13.15 4.90 9.10
C GLU A 286 -12.81 5.06 7.61
N LYS A 287 -12.73 3.96 6.84
CA LYS A 287 -12.51 4.01 5.39
C LYS A 287 -13.58 4.80 4.66
N ARG A 288 -14.85 4.51 4.94
CA ARG A 288 -15.99 5.23 4.34
C ARG A 288 -15.90 6.73 4.59
N HIS A 289 -15.63 7.12 5.84
CA HIS A 289 -15.49 8.53 6.19
C HIS A 289 -14.37 9.21 5.41
N LYS A 290 -13.21 8.57 5.31
CA LYS A 290 -11.99 9.16 4.76
C LYS A 290 -11.95 9.14 3.22
N LEU A 291 -12.53 8.12 2.59
CA LEU A 291 -12.56 7.99 1.13
C LEU A 291 -13.71 8.79 0.47
N ARG A 292 -14.70 9.24 1.24
CA ARG A 292 -15.93 9.84 0.74
C ARG A 292 -15.75 10.95 -0.31
N ASN A 293 -14.69 11.76 -0.14
CA ASN A 293 -14.48 12.94 -0.99
C ASN A 293 -13.48 12.67 -2.15
N ILE A 294 -12.90 11.48 -2.22
CA ILE A 294 -11.84 11.15 -3.19
C ILE A 294 -12.21 10.00 -4.13
N VAL A 295 -13.42 9.43 -3.96
CA VAL A 295 -13.91 8.33 -4.80
C VAL A 295 -15.27 8.67 -5.41
N LYS A 296 -15.60 8.02 -6.53
CA LYS A 296 -16.87 8.22 -7.25
C LYS A 296 -18.08 7.77 -6.41
N SER A 297 -17.95 6.60 -5.77
CA SER A 297 -19.00 6.04 -4.94
C SER A 297 -18.44 5.11 -3.87
N ILE A 298 -19.15 4.98 -2.75
CA ILE A 298 -18.88 3.99 -1.71
C ILE A 298 -20.18 3.25 -1.40
N GLY A 299 -20.11 1.93 -1.48
CA GLY A 299 -21.23 1.04 -1.21
C GLY A 299 -20.87 -0.13 -0.32
N THR A 300 -21.87 -0.99 -0.09
CA THR A 300 -21.74 -2.30 0.57
C THR A 300 -22.30 -3.36 -0.34
N LEU A 301 -21.60 -4.48 -0.42
CA LEU A 301 -22.06 -5.71 -1.03
C LEU A 301 -22.17 -6.75 0.08
N ASP A 302 -23.41 -7.02 0.52
CA ASP A 302 -23.67 -8.08 1.47
C ASP A 302 -23.64 -9.42 0.72
N THR A 303 -22.77 -10.31 1.16
CA THR A 303 -22.67 -11.65 0.58
C THR A 303 -23.16 -12.69 1.56
N ALA A 304 -23.72 -13.79 1.05
CA ALA A 304 -24.10 -14.93 1.90
C ALA A 304 -22.90 -15.77 2.37
N HIS A 305 -21.67 -15.34 2.08
CA HIS A 305 -20.45 -16.10 2.40
C HIS A 305 -20.19 -16.21 3.90
N ARG A 306 -19.81 -17.41 4.35
CA ARG A 306 -19.54 -17.70 5.76
C ARG A 306 -18.22 -18.48 5.92
N LEU A 307 -17.32 -17.91 6.72
CA LEU A 307 -16.06 -18.52 7.12
C LEU A 307 -16.26 -19.50 8.31
#